data_bc7f80c89cfcdf82bb2821a61003139b
#
_entry.id   bc7f80c89cfcdf82bb2821a61003139b
#
_cell.length_a   1.000
_cell.length_b   1.000
_cell.length_c   1.000
_cell.angle_alpha   90.00
_cell.angle_beta   90.00
_cell.angle_gamma   90.00
#
_symmetry.space_group_name_H-M   'P 1'
#
loop_
_entity.id
_entity.type
_entity.pdbx_description
1 polymer ?
#
loop_
_entity_poly.entity_id
_entity_poly.type
_entity_poly.pdbx_seq_one_letter_code
_entity_poly.pdbx_strand_id
1 'polypeptide(L)'
;ETVQMGVQTTQGDSSRLFNRHFQDEAQVIEACKILTEHGIKVKLEVIVGLPNIDGLVPDPVTDSVRTIQMCQRISREVPSGMTWTSCFPLMLYPGTVLWKKCIKAGVPLSEACEFEWHSGEGSIKFDPLTMKRIKNMTKMATMFIKYDMSERWIRALIDVDLNDSSSKQLSESQYLESLKFRLGNKIEEEFDEILKGMNFKY
;
A
#
# COMPACT_ATOMS: atom_id res chain seq x y z
N GLU A 1 7.38 -18.21 14.28
CA GLU A 1 6.28 -18.49 13.32
C GLU A 1 5.73 -17.17 12.77
N THR A 2 5.08 -17.22 11.61
CA THR A 2 4.51 -16.07 10.93
C THR A 2 3.11 -16.39 10.42
N VAL A 3 2.16 -15.48 10.65
CA VAL A 3 0.80 -15.55 10.10
C VAL A 3 0.63 -14.46 9.05
N GLN A 4 0.02 -14.80 7.90
CA GLN A 4 -0.41 -13.84 6.89
C GLN A 4 -1.87 -13.47 7.13
N MET A 5 -2.17 -12.18 7.19
CA MET A 5 -3.51 -11.65 7.41
C MET A 5 -3.89 -10.72 6.27
N GLY A 6 -4.86 -11.12 5.47
CA GLY A 6 -5.42 -10.28 4.41
C GLY A 6 -6.37 -9.24 4.97
N VAL A 7 -5.92 -8.00 5.10
CA VAL A 7 -6.74 -6.85 5.53
C VAL A 7 -7.42 -6.19 4.34
N GLN A 8 -6.80 -6.26 3.19
CA GLN A 8 -7.21 -5.79 1.87
C GLN A 8 -7.20 -4.26 1.76
N THR A 9 -8.12 -3.54 2.40
CA THR A 9 -8.26 -2.09 2.29
C THR A 9 -8.76 -1.48 3.60
N THR A 10 -8.84 -0.15 3.64
CA THR A 10 -9.41 0.58 4.79
C THR A 10 -10.86 0.16 5.03
N GLN A 11 -11.33 0.52 6.20
CA GLN A 11 -12.73 0.38 6.55
C GLN A 11 -13.61 1.36 5.77
N GLY A 12 -14.90 1.07 5.77
CA GLY A 12 -15.92 1.89 5.16
C GLY A 12 -16.37 1.33 3.83
N ASP A 13 -16.69 2.21 2.89
CA ASP A 13 -17.35 1.80 1.66
C ASP A 13 -16.45 0.95 0.76
N SER A 14 -15.14 1.20 0.73
CA SER A 14 -14.19 0.40 -0.08
C SER A 14 -14.12 -1.08 0.36
N SER A 15 -14.30 -1.38 1.65
CA SER A 15 -14.34 -2.77 2.14
C SER A 15 -15.53 -3.57 1.61
N ARG A 16 -16.60 -2.89 1.21
CA ARG A 16 -17.79 -3.51 0.58
C ARG A 16 -17.48 -4.11 -0.80
N LEU A 17 -16.46 -3.62 -1.49
CA LEU A 17 -16.01 -4.21 -2.76
C LEU A 17 -15.56 -5.67 -2.57
N PHE A 18 -14.94 -5.96 -1.43
CA PHE A 18 -14.46 -7.30 -1.04
C PHE A 18 -15.46 -8.08 -0.19
N ASN A 19 -16.68 -7.55 0.03
CA ASN A 19 -17.65 -8.14 0.95
C ASN A 19 -17.10 -8.31 2.37
N ARG A 20 -16.29 -7.36 2.85
CA ARG A 20 -15.61 -7.38 4.17
C ARG A 20 -16.06 -6.21 5.06
N HIS A 21 -17.28 -5.74 4.89
CA HIS A 21 -17.85 -4.64 5.66
C HIS A 21 -17.99 -4.92 7.17
N PHE A 22 -17.84 -6.19 7.57
CA PHE A 22 -17.85 -6.64 8.97
C PHE A 22 -16.46 -6.59 9.63
N GLN A 23 -15.38 -6.42 8.87
CA GLN A 23 -14.04 -6.33 9.41
C GLN A 23 -13.76 -4.88 9.81
N ASP A 24 -13.44 -4.63 11.07
CA ASP A 24 -13.04 -3.32 11.55
C ASP A 24 -11.56 -3.28 11.96
N GLU A 25 -11.01 -2.06 12.03
CA GLU A 25 -9.59 -1.83 12.32
C GLU A 25 -9.24 -2.28 13.75
N ALA A 26 -10.16 -2.08 14.70
CA ALA A 26 -9.95 -2.46 16.10
C ALA A 26 -9.82 -3.99 16.23
N GLN A 27 -10.64 -4.74 15.50
CA GLN A 27 -10.53 -6.21 15.47
C GLN A 27 -9.20 -6.68 14.86
N VAL A 28 -8.71 -5.99 13.81
CA VAL A 28 -7.40 -6.31 13.21
C VAL A 28 -6.27 -6.03 14.20
N ILE A 29 -6.30 -4.87 14.87
CA ILE A 29 -5.32 -4.51 15.91
C ILE A 29 -5.33 -5.54 17.03
N GLU A 30 -6.50 -5.90 17.54
CA GLU A 30 -6.64 -6.89 18.62
C GLU A 30 -6.07 -8.25 18.22
N ALA A 31 -6.41 -8.72 17.02
CA ALA A 31 -5.87 -9.97 16.50
C ALA A 31 -4.33 -9.92 16.36
N CYS A 32 -3.78 -8.80 15.90
CA CYS A 32 -2.32 -8.59 15.84
C CYS A 32 -1.68 -8.61 17.23
N LYS A 33 -2.30 -7.95 18.22
CA LYS A 33 -1.81 -7.95 19.61
C LYS A 33 -1.75 -9.36 20.18
N ILE A 34 -2.84 -10.10 20.08
CA ILE A 34 -2.92 -11.50 20.57
C ILE A 34 -1.83 -12.36 19.93
N LEU A 35 -1.66 -12.30 18.61
CA LEU A 35 -0.64 -13.09 17.92
C LEU A 35 0.77 -12.70 18.35
N THR A 36 1.06 -11.41 18.43
CA THR A 36 2.40 -10.91 18.77
C THR A 36 2.78 -11.12 20.22
N GLU A 37 1.84 -11.09 21.15
CA GLU A 37 2.02 -11.51 22.56
C GLU A 37 2.45 -12.96 22.70
N HIS A 38 2.04 -13.82 21.75
CA HIS A 38 2.48 -15.22 21.69
C HIS A 38 3.74 -15.43 20.84
N GLY A 39 4.47 -14.35 20.50
CA GLY A 39 5.70 -14.43 19.71
C GLY A 39 5.48 -14.74 18.23
N ILE A 40 4.25 -14.64 17.74
CA ILE A 40 3.90 -14.89 16.33
C ILE A 40 3.99 -13.57 15.55
N LYS A 41 4.82 -13.54 14.51
CA LYS A 41 4.90 -12.39 13.62
C LYS A 41 3.69 -12.33 12.69
N VAL A 42 3.22 -11.12 12.37
CA VAL A 42 2.07 -10.91 11.50
C VAL A 42 2.49 -10.18 10.22
N LYS A 43 2.18 -10.79 9.09
CA LYS A 43 2.29 -10.15 7.77
C LYS A 43 0.91 -9.66 7.35
N LEU A 44 0.74 -8.34 7.29
CA LEU A 44 -0.47 -7.73 6.74
C LEU A 44 -0.41 -7.71 5.22
N GLU A 45 -1.52 -8.06 4.57
CA GLU A 45 -1.64 -7.97 3.12
C GLU A 45 -2.75 -6.99 2.76
N VAL A 46 -2.40 -5.97 1.98
CA VAL A 46 -3.33 -4.92 1.56
C VAL A 46 -3.33 -4.75 0.05
N ILE A 47 -4.45 -4.27 -0.46
CA ILE A 47 -4.69 -4.02 -1.88
C ILE A 47 -4.91 -2.52 -2.07
N VAL A 48 -4.26 -1.96 -3.09
CA VAL A 48 -4.39 -0.56 -3.51
C VAL A 48 -4.87 -0.46 -4.96
N GLY A 49 -5.30 0.74 -5.37
CA GLY A 49 -5.79 0.94 -6.72
C GLY A 49 -7.17 0.32 -6.94
N LEU A 50 -8.08 0.51 -6.00
CA LEU A 50 -9.46 0.07 -6.13
C LEU A 50 -10.21 0.96 -7.12
N PRO A 51 -11.06 0.39 -8.00
CA PRO A 51 -11.86 1.18 -8.94
C PRO A 51 -13.05 1.83 -8.25
N ASN A 52 -13.48 2.96 -8.77
CA ASN A 52 -14.77 3.53 -8.37
C ASN A 52 -15.92 2.70 -8.96
N ILE A 53 -16.59 1.96 -8.10
CA ILE A 53 -17.83 1.24 -8.43
C ILE A 53 -18.90 1.74 -7.46
N ASP A 54 -20.02 2.18 -7.99
CA ASP A 54 -21.16 2.67 -7.19
C ASP A 54 -20.81 3.80 -6.19
N GLY A 55 -19.76 4.58 -6.50
CA GLY A 55 -19.29 5.66 -5.62
C GLY A 55 -18.50 5.21 -4.39
N LEU A 56 -18.23 3.91 -4.24
CA LEU A 56 -17.56 3.36 -3.06
C LEU A 56 -16.09 3.80 -2.93
N VAL A 57 -15.42 4.04 -4.05
CA VAL A 57 -14.03 4.52 -4.10
C VAL A 57 -13.93 5.71 -5.04
N PRO A 58 -14.27 6.91 -4.60
CA PRO A 58 -14.28 8.08 -5.50
C PRO A 58 -12.88 8.48 -5.99
N ASP A 59 -11.86 8.25 -5.21
CA ASP A 59 -10.45 8.50 -5.57
C ASP A 59 -9.55 7.32 -5.17
N PRO A 60 -9.07 6.55 -6.16
CA PRO A 60 -8.22 5.38 -5.93
C PRO A 60 -6.91 5.69 -5.19
N VAL A 61 -6.32 6.88 -5.43
CA VAL A 61 -5.06 7.28 -4.77
C VAL A 61 -5.31 7.60 -3.31
N THR A 62 -6.34 8.38 -3.01
CA THR A 62 -6.71 8.73 -1.62
C THR A 62 -7.12 7.49 -0.83
N ASP A 63 -7.87 6.57 -1.42
CA ASP A 63 -8.21 5.29 -0.76
C ASP A 63 -6.95 4.47 -0.44
N SER A 64 -6.02 4.41 -1.39
CA SER A 64 -4.74 3.72 -1.20
C SER A 64 -3.90 4.36 -0.10
N VAL A 65 -3.82 5.69 -0.03
CA VAL A 65 -3.13 6.41 1.06
C VAL A 65 -3.76 6.08 2.41
N ARG A 66 -5.09 6.09 2.52
CA ARG A 66 -5.81 5.71 3.75
C ARG A 66 -5.50 4.27 4.17
N THR A 67 -5.37 3.35 3.19
CA THR A 67 -4.99 1.96 3.44
C THR A 67 -3.58 1.87 4.06
N ILE A 68 -2.61 2.63 3.55
CA ILE A 68 -1.27 2.73 4.15
C ILE A 68 -1.34 3.30 5.57
N GLN A 69 -2.10 4.38 5.77
CA GLN A 69 -2.27 4.99 7.10
C GLN A 69 -2.93 4.04 8.12
N MET A 70 -3.86 3.20 7.69
CA MET A 70 -4.41 2.13 8.53
C MET A 70 -3.29 1.17 8.97
N CYS A 71 -2.44 0.72 8.06
CA CYS A 71 -1.31 -0.16 8.41
C CYS A 71 -0.31 0.53 9.35
N GLN A 72 -0.09 1.85 9.21
CA GLN A 72 0.72 2.63 10.17
C GLN A 72 0.10 2.59 11.56
N ARG A 73 -1.22 2.82 11.68
CA ARG A 73 -1.92 2.75 12.98
C ARG A 73 -1.80 1.36 13.60
N ILE A 74 -2.03 0.30 12.83
CA ILE A 74 -1.84 -1.09 13.31
C ILE A 74 -0.41 -1.30 13.81
N SER A 75 0.60 -0.86 13.04
CA SER A 75 2.02 -1.01 13.41
C SER A 75 2.41 -0.28 14.68
N ARG A 76 1.75 0.85 15.02
CA ARG A 76 2.02 1.57 16.28
C ARG A 76 1.46 0.84 17.50
N GLU A 77 0.39 0.09 17.32
CA GLU A 77 -0.35 -0.58 18.39
C GLU A 77 0.24 -1.93 18.81
N VAL A 78 1.16 -2.47 18.03
CA VAL A 78 1.79 -3.77 18.28
C VAL A 78 3.29 -3.63 18.54
N PRO A 79 3.95 -4.60 19.18
CA PRO A 79 5.38 -4.55 19.46
C PRO A 79 6.21 -4.35 18.18
N SER A 80 7.23 -3.49 18.27
CA SER A 80 8.10 -3.15 17.14
C SER A 80 8.74 -4.40 16.52
N GLY A 81 8.72 -4.45 15.18
CA GLY A 81 9.30 -5.57 14.42
C GLY A 81 8.45 -6.84 14.38
N MET A 82 7.27 -6.83 14.99
CA MET A 82 6.36 -7.99 14.98
C MET A 82 5.38 -7.96 13.82
N THR A 83 5.22 -6.82 13.14
CA THR A 83 4.39 -6.71 11.95
C THR A 83 5.16 -6.17 10.77
N TRP A 84 4.76 -6.58 9.57
CA TRP A 84 5.15 -5.95 8.32
C TRP A 84 4.01 -6.04 7.31
N THR A 85 4.06 -5.24 6.26
CA THR A 85 2.98 -5.14 5.28
C THR A 85 3.49 -5.46 3.87
N SER A 86 2.75 -6.29 3.16
CA SER A 86 2.84 -6.42 1.69
C SER A 86 1.68 -5.68 1.05
N CYS A 87 2.00 -4.87 0.06
CA CYS A 87 1.04 -4.06 -0.66
C CYS A 87 1.01 -4.48 -2.13
N PHE A 88 -0.18 -4.77 -2.64
CA PHE A 88 -0.39 -5.24 -3.99
C PHE A 88 -1.36 -4.33 -4.74
N PRO A 89 -1.17 -4.09 -6.04
CA PRO A 89 -2.21 -3.48 -6.84
C PRO A 89 -3.38 -4.46 -6.99
N LEU A 90 -4.59 -3.95 -7.20
CA LEU A 90 -5.74 -4.81 -7.39
C LEU A 90 -5.58 -5.71 -8.63
N MET A 91 -5.60 -7.02 -8.40
CA MET A 91 -5.67 -8.05 -9.45
C MET A 91 -7.08 -8.63 -9.51
N LEU A 92 -7.73 -8.51 -10.65
CA LEU A 92 -9.08 -9.05 -10.87
C LEU A 92 -9.00 -10.45 -11.47
N TYR A 93 -9.52 -11.41 -10.75
CA TYR A 93 -9.61 -12.78 -11.23
C TYR A 93 -10.93 -13.00 -11.96
N PRO A 94 -10.91 -13.48 -13.22
CA PRO A 94 -12.10 -13.78 -13.98
C PRO A 94 -13.07 -14.68 -13.20
N GLY A 95 -14.36 -14.36 -13.30
CA GLY A 95 -15.40 -15.14 -12.62
C GLY A 95 -15.72 -14.72 -11.19
N THR A 96 -14.83 -13.95 -10.52
CA THR A 96 -15.10 -13.43 -9.16
C THR A 96 -16.24 -12.40 -9.16
N VAL A 97 -16.82 -12.19 -7.97
CA VAL A 97 -17.90 -11.18 -7.82
C VAL A 97 -17.39 -9.78 -8.17
N LEU A 98 -16.18 -9.42 -7.72
CA LEU A 98 -15.60 -8.11 -7.99
C LEU A 98 -15.33 -7.93 -9.50
N TRP A 99 -14.77 -8.94 -10.16
CA TRP A 99 -14.57 -8.91 -11.63
C TRP A 99 -15.88 -8.66 -12.36
N LYS A 100 -16.97 -9.38 -12.01
CA LYS A 100 -18.30 -9.19 -12.60
C LYS A 100 -18.84 -7.78 -12.36
N LYS A 101 -18.65 -7.22 -11.16
CA LYS A 101 -19.03 -5.83 -10.85
C LYS A 101 -18.26 -4.84 -11.70
N CYS A 102 -16.93 -5.01 -11.87
CA CYS A 102 -16.10 -4.16 -12.71
C CYS A 102 -16.57 -4.17 -14.18
N ILE A 103 -16.81 -5.34 -14.75
CA ILE A 103 -17.32 -5.48 -16.13
C ILE A 103 -18.67 -4.78 -16.26
N LYS A 104 -19.61 -5.03 -15.34
CA LYS A 104 -20.94 -4.40 -15.37
C LYS A 104 -20.87 -2.89 -15.25
N ALA A 105 -19.95 -2.36 -14.46
CA ALA A 105 -19.75 -0.92 -14.28
C ALA A 105 -18.93 -0.27 -15.41
N GLY A 106 -18.47 -1.04 -16.41
CA GLY A 106 -17.64 -0.52 -17.49
C GLY A 106 -16.25 -0.04 -17.07
N VAL A 107 -15.71 -0.59 -15.97
CA VAL A 107 -14.37 -0.23 -15.49
C VAL A 107 -13.35 -0.65 -16.55
N PRO A 108 -12.48 0.25 -17.04
CA PRO A 108 -11.43 -0.08 -18.00
C PRO A 108 -10.45 -1.09 -17.38
N LEU A 109 -10.25 -2.22 -18.06
CA LEU A 109 -9.29 -3.24 -17.63
C LEU A 109 -8.02 -3.18 -18.48
N SER A 110 -6.88 -3.52 -17.89
CA SER A 110 -5.65 -3.72 -18.63
C SER A 110 -5.71 -5.04 -19.41
N GLU A 111 -5.07 -5.09 -20.58
CA GLU A 111 -4.98 -6.31 -21.39
C GLU A 111 -4.11 -7.38 -20.72
N ALA A 112 -3.22 -6.97 -19.83
CA ALA A 112 -2.35 -7.84 -19.03
C ALA A 112 -3.11 -8.53 -17.89
N CYS A 113 -4.27 -9.16 -18.20
CA CYS A 113 -4.92 -10.11 -17.28
C CYS A 113 -4.13 -11.43 -17.14
N GLU A 114 -2.92 -11.50 -17.66
CA GLU A 114 -2.05 -12.65 -17.50
C GLU A 114 -1.27 -12.49 -16.19
N PHE A 115 -1.50 -13.39 -15.33
CA PHE A 115 -1.01 -13.76 -13.99
C PHE A 115 0.46 -13.38 -13.62
N GLU A 116 0.95 -12.21 -13.98
CA GLU A 116 2.25 -11.72 -13.53
C GLU A 116 2.14 -10.98 -12.19
N TRP A 117 2.07 -11.71 -11.12
CA TRP A 117 2.10 -11.22 -9.73
C TRP A 117 3.25 -10.24 -9.44
N HIS A 118 4.24 -10.19 -10.31
CA HIS A 118 5.49 -9.46 -10.11
C HIS A 118 5.60 -8.17 -10.92
N SER A 119 4.69 -7.90 -11.85
CA SER A 119 4.78 -6.69 -12.69
C SER A 119 4.52 -5.39 -11.92
N GLY A 120 3.86 -5.47 -10.76
CA GLY A 120 3.41 -4.29 -10.00
C GLY A 120 2.30 -3.51 -10.72
N GLU A 121 1.73 -4.08 -11.78
CA GLU A 121 0.62 -3.53 -12.55
C GLU A 121 -0.67 -4.25 -12.16
N GLY A 122 -1.69 -3.48 -11.73
CA GLY A 122 -3.01 -4.01 -11.43
C GLY A 122 -3.83 -4.26 -12.69
N SER A 123 -4.98 -4.94 -12.51
CA SER A 123 -5.92 -5.21 -13.61
C SER A 123 -6.75 -4.00 -14.03
N ILE A 124 -6.72 -2.90 -13.28
CA ILE A 124 -7.50 -1.70 -13.59
C ILE A 124 -6.65 -0.72 -14.39
N LYS A 125 -7.18 -0.26 -15.53
CA LYS A 125 -6.56 0.78 -16.34
C LYS A 125 -7.02 2.15 -15.87
N PHE A 126 -6.20 2.82 -15.12
CA PHE A 126 -6.38 4.23 -14.76
C PHE A 126 -5.68 5.14 -15.77
N ASP A 127 -5.85 6.46 -15.62
CA ASP A 127 -5.01 7.42 -16.33
C ASP A 127 -3.52 7.25 -15.96
N PRO A 128 -2.58 7.70 -16.81
CA PRO A 128 -1.14 7.45 -16.61
C PRO A 128 -0.59 7.94 -15.26
N LEU A 129 -1.11 9.07 -14.74
CA LEU A 129 -0.66 9.62 -13.48
C LEU A 129 -1.13 8.76 -12.30
N THR A 130 -2.40 8.35 -12.31
CA THR A 130 -2.96 7.46 -11.30
C THR A 130 -2.25 6.10 -11.31
N MET A 131 -1.98 5.52 -12.50
CA MET A 131 -1.21 4.28 -12.65
C MET A 131 0.18 4.41 -12.02
N LYS A 132 0.91 5.50 -12.33
CA LYS A 132 2.22 5.79 -11.73
C LYS A 132 2.14 5.83 -10.21
N ARG A 133 1.18 6.57 -9.65
CA ARG A 133 0.99 6.70 -8.21
C ARG A 133 0.71 5.36 -7.52
N ILE A 134 -0.16 4.54 -8.08
CA ILE A 134 -0.47 3.20 -7.55
C ILE A 134 0.77 2.31 -7.60
N LYS A 135 1.49 2.29 -8.73
CA LYS A 135 2.75 1.54 -8.88
C LYS A 135 3.79 1.97 -7.84
N ASN A 136 3.97 3.28 -7.64
CA ASN A 136 4.88 3.82 -6.63
C ASN A 136 4.41 3.45 -5.21
N MET A 137 3.10 3.53 -4.93
CA MET A 137 2.53 3.12 -3.65
C MET A 137 2.89 1.67 -3.31
N THR A 138 2.69 0.73 -4.24
CA THR A 138 3.01 -0.68 -4.00
C THR A 138 4.49 -0.90 -3.72
N LYS A 139 5.38 -0.18 -4.43
CA LYS A 139 6.83 -0.29 -4.25
C LYS A 139 7.32 0.29 -2.92
N MET A 140 6.66 1.34 -2.41
CA MET A 140 7.12 2.12 -1.26
C MET A 140 6.32 1.87 0.02
N ALA A 141 5.24 1.10 -0.03
CA ALA A 141 4.33 0.91 1.10
C ALA A 141 5.04 0.50 2.39
N THR A 142 5.95 -0.47 2.32
CA THR A 142 6.71 -0.94 3.48
C THR A 142 7.52 0.18 4.12
N MET A 143 8.14 1.04 3.31
CA MET A 143 8.88 2.21 3.78
C MET A 143 7.95 3.23 4.43
N PHE A 144 6.83 3.56 3.80
CA PHE A 144 5.84 4.47 4.36
C PHE A 144 5.33 4.03 5.73
N ILE A 145 5.09 2.74 5.90
CA ILE A 145 4.59 2.17 7.15
C ILE A 145 5.71 2.11 8.20
N LYS A 146 6.88 1.58 7.84
CA LYS A 146 8.01 1.41 8.76
C LYS A 146 8.48 2.73 9.37
N TYR A 147 8.49 3.80 8.58
CA TYR A 147 8.92 5.12 9.01
C TYR A 147 7.78 6.05 9.40
N ASP A 148 6.57 5.54 9.49
CA ASP A 148 5.37 6.27 9.90
C ASP A 148 5.20 7.61 9.17
N MET A 149 5.43 7.58 7.85
CA MET A 149 5.48 8.78 7.03
C MET A 149 4.13 9.50 7.00
N SER A 150 4.15 10.84 7.13
CA SER A 150 2.94 11.64 7.03
C SER A 150 2.29 11.53 5.65
N GLU A 151 0.99 11.80 5.55
CA GLU A 151 0.26 11.83 4.28
C GLU A 151 0.92 12.76 3.26
N ARG A 152 1.42 13.92 3.70
CA ARG A 152 2.12 14.88 2.85
C ARG A 152 3.32 14.23 2.14
N TRP A 153 4.12 13.47 2.89
CA TRP A 153 5.29 12.75 2.36
C TRP A 153 4.89 11.60 1.45
N ILE A 154 3.89 10.81 1.83
CA ILE A 154 3.38 9.73 0.98
C ILE A 154 2.95 10.30 -0.37
N ARG A 155 2.15 11.40 -0.37
CA ARG A 155 1.68 12.02 -1.61
C ARG A 155 2.81 12.60 -2.45
N ALA A 156 3.82 13.23 -1.86
CA ALA A 156 4.97 13.75 -2.58
C ALA A 156 5.79 12.62 -3.24
N LEU A 157 6.02 11.52 -2.51
CA LEU A 157 6.85 10.42 -2.97
C LEU A 157 6.18 9.56 -4.05
N ILE A 158 4.87 9.39 -4.03
CA ILE A 158 4.19 8.64 -5.09
C ILE A 158 4.17 9.38 -6.44
N ASP A 159 4.46 10.67 -6.47
CA ASP A 159 4.56 11.48 -7.69
C ASP A 159 5.93 11.43 -8.37
N VAL A 160 6.94 10.86 -7.70
CA VAL A 160 8.31 10.77 -8.24
C VAL A 160 8.38 9.81 -9.42
N ASP A 161 9.18 10.16 -10.44
CA ASP A 161 9.48 9.25 -11.54
C ASP A 161 10.54 8.22 -11.09
N LEU A 162 10.08 7.01 -10.84
CA LEU A 162 10.96 5.88 -10.59
C LEU A 162 11.39 5.29 -11.94
N ASN A 163 12.70 5.37 -12.28
CA ASN A 163 13.18 4.73 -13.50
C ASN A 163 12.99 3.21 -13.41
N ASP A 164 12.40 2.64 -14.44
CA ASP A 164 12.08 1.21 -14.57
C ASP A 164 13.31 0.27 -14.67
N SER A 165 14.54 0.81 -14.62
CA SER A 165 15.76 0.03 -14.79
C SER A 165 16.07 -0.94 -13.64
N SER A 166 15.24 -1.05 -12.61
CA SER A 166 15.46 -1.99 -11.53
C SER A 166 14.20 -2.76 -11.16
N SER A 167 13.96 -3.86 -11.87
CA SER A 167 13.16 -4.98 -11.38
C SER A 167 13.79 -5.67 -10.15
N LYS A 168 14.98 -5.23 -9.70
CA LYS A 168 15.59 -5.62 -8.44
C LYS A 168 15.10 -4.66 -7.36
N GLN A 169 14.60 -5.22 -6.25
CA GLN A 169 14.40 -4.48 -5.02
C GLN A 169 15.70 -3.71 -4.71
N LEU A 170 15.65 -2.39 -4.87
CA LEU A 170 16.71 -1.54 -4.34
C LEU A 170 16.76 -1.75 -2.84
N SER A 171 17.94 -1.87 -2.27
CA SER A 171 18.09 -1.82 -0.82
C SER A 171 17.48 -0.50 -0.32
N GLU A 172 16.95 -0.50 0.89
CA GLU A 172 16.29 0.66 1.48
C GLU A 172 17.17 1.92 1.42
N SER A 173 18.49 1.78 1.62
CA SER A 173 19.47 2.86 1.51
C SER A 173 19.63 3.38 0.08
N GLN A 174 19.70 2.51 -0.91
CA GLN A 174 19.79 2.89 -2.32
C GLN A 174 18.52 3.61 -2.80
N TYR A 175 17.37 3.22 -2.25
CA TYR A 175 16.11 3.86 -2.53
C TYR A 175 16.06 5.28 -1.94
N LEU A 176 16.46 5.45 -0.70
CA LEU A 176 16.54 6.74 -0.01
C LEU A 176 17.53 7.69 -0.69
N GLU A 177 18.72 7.20 -1.11
CA GLU A 177 19.68 7.99 -1.87
C GLU A 177 19.14 8.42 -3.24
N SER A 178 18.44 7.53 -3.94
CA SER A 178 17.83 7.87 -5.24
C SER A 178 16.72 8.91 -5.09
N LEU A 179 16.00 8.90 -3.98
CA LEU A 179 14.98 9.90 -3.65
C LEU A 179 15.61 11.25 -3.32
N LYS A 180 16.66 11.30 -2.47
CA LYS A 180 17.41 12.52 -2.16
C LYS A 180 17.88 13.21 -3.42
N PHE A 181 18.49 12.47 -4.34
CA PHE A 181 18.98 13.02 -5.61
C PHE A 181 17.88 13.62 -6.50
N ARG A 182 16.66 13.09 -6.43
CA ARG A 182 15.54 13.49 -7.32
C ARG A 182 14.66 14.60 -6.77
N LEU A 183 14.54 14.70 -5.47
CA LEU A 183 13.63 15.64 -4.81
C LEU A 183 14.25 17.04 -4.63
N GLY A 184 15.58 17.18 -4.81
CA GLY A 184 16.30 18.46 -4.72
C GLY A 184 16.37 19.05 -3.31
N ASN A 185 17.21 20.05 -3.13
CA ASN A 185 17.62 20.61 -1.83
C ASN A 185 16.48 21.13 -0.92
N LYS A 186 15.32 21.49 -1.46
CA LYS A 186 14.18 21.97 -0.63
C LYS A 186 13.51 20.87 0.21
N ILE A 187 13.67 19.62 -0.19
CA ILE A 187 13.13 18.46 0.53
C ILE A 187 14.22 17.83 1.41
N GLU A 188 15.49 18.10 1.12
CA GLU A 188 16.61 17.58 1.91
C GLU A 188 16.53 18.01 3.38
N GLU A 189 16.21 19.27 3.68
CA GLU A 189 16.16 19.74 5.08
C GLU A 189 15.04 19.04 5.87
N GLU A 190 13.82 18.94 5.32
CA GLU A 190 12.71 18.24 5.95
C GLU A 190 12.95 16.73 5.99
N PHE A 191 13.59 16.17 4.96
CA PHE A 191 13.91 14.74 4.88
C PHE A 191 15.02 14.37 5.86
N ASP A 192 16.03 15.19 6.04
CA ASP A 192 17.08 15.01 7.04
C ASP A 192 16.55 15.15 8.47
N GLU A 193 15.54 16.01 8.71
CA GLU A 193 14.85 16.06 10.00
C GLU A 193 14.03 14.80 10.27
N ILE A 194 13.34 14.27 9.25
CA ILE A 194 12.63 13.00 9.35
C ILE A 194 13.63 11.86 9.60
N LEU A 195 14.74 11.80 8.86
CA LEU A 195 15.79 10.81 9.06
C LEU A 195 16.48 10.92 10.43
N LYS A 196 16.69 12.14 10.94
CA LYS A 196 17.23 12.35 12.31
C LYS A 196 16.25 11.94 13.40
N GLY A 197 14.94 12.12 13.17
CA GLY A 197 13.88 11.64 14.06
C GLY A 197 13.70 10.11 14.02
N MET A 198 14.17 9.47 12.94
CA MET A 198 14.20 8.03 12.79
C MET A 198 15.47 7.52 13.47
N ASN A 199 15.37 7.08 14.74
CA ASN A 199 16.46 6.38 15.41
C ASN A 199 16.74 5.07 14.66
N PHE A 200 17.61 5.10 13.64
CA PHE A 200 18.19 3.90 13.05
C PHE A 200 19.01 3.19 14.12
N LYS A 201 18.39 2.26 14.83
CA LYS A 201 19.13 1.20 15.50
C LYS A 201 19.34 0.09 14.47
N TYR A 202 20.55 0.03 13.92
CA TYR A 202 21.06 -1.11 13.18
C TYR A 202 21.12 -2.35 14.07
#